data_80bc7ab7bc36a54af87acb7f1e9f14e4
#
_entry.id   80bc7ab7bc36a54af87acb7f1e9f14e4
#
_cell.length_a   1.000
_cell.length_b   1.000
_cell.length_c   1.000
_cell.angle_alpha   90.00
_cell.angle_beta   90.00
_cell.angle_gamma   90.00
#
_symmetry.space_group_name_H-M   'P 1'
#
loop_
_entity.id
_entity.type
_entity.pdbx_description
1 polymer ?
#
loop_
_entity_poly.entity_id
_entity_poly.type
_entity_poly.pdbx_seq_one_letter_code
_entity_poly.pdbx_strand_id
1 'polypeptide(L)'
;MGDDGVAKIYELYFGAYAKDEFDAALERRQQNIKEFTEIKQMEYNAITHHADPVYASNKKHFKAEEDPLPDYLLPYFKRVIRITRLREVRVLLGFTRVDAPDPDADEQTNIVYLNKGKTEKWLPAAEVHGEGVFIEFNRDSIDAWLRDPELGALSQKYAQCYKEFCESKEWTVTTLRDARYVLMHTFAHLLIKQMSMSSGYSSSAIRERIYFGDDMSGVLLYT
;
A
#
# COMPACT_ATOMS: atom_id res chain seq x y z
N MET A 1 -1.05 -12.30 -17.43
CA MET A 1 -1.16 -12.28 -18.89
C MET A 1 -0.25 -13.36 -19.43
N GLY A 2 -0.72 -14.30 -20.27
CA GLY A 2 0.14 -15.35 -20.82
C GLY A 2 1.06 -14.78 -21.91
N ASP A 3 2.14 -15.52 -22.22
CA ASP A 3 3.15 -15.12 -23.22
C ASP A 3 2.56 -14.73 -24.58
N ASP A 4 1.47 -15.38 -25.01
CA ASP A 4 0.75 -15.03 -26.24
C ASP A 4 0.12 -13.63 -26.23
N GLY A 5 -0.32 -13.17 -25.07
CA GLY A 5 -0.89 -11.83 -24.91
C GLY A 5 0.16 -10.72 -25.00
N VAL A 6 1.33 -10.96 -24.44
CA VAL A 6 2.48 -10.03 -24.49
C VAL A 6 3.02 -9.91 -25.92
N ALA A 7 3.18 -11.04 -26.62
CA ALA A 7 3.63 -11.06 -28.00
C ALA A 7 2.68 -10.28 -28.93
N LYS A 8 1.37 -10.44 -28.74
CA LYS A 8 0.35 -9.74 -29.53
C LYS A 8 0.33 -8.24 -29.28
N ILE A 9 0.53 -7.80 -28.03
CA ILE A 9 0.64 -6.37 -27.68
C ILE A 9 1.90 -5.78 -28.33
N TYR A 10 3.03 -6.46 -28.24
CA TYR A 10 4.26 -6.02 -28.87
C TYR A 10 4.07 -5.80 -30.39
N GLU A 11 3.51 -6.77 -31.10
CA GLU A 11 3.27 -6.66 -32.55
C GLU A 11 2.33 -5.51 -32.92
N LEU A 12 1.28 -5.27 -32.13
CA LEU A 12 0.27 -4.26 -32.43
C LEU A 12 0.71 -2.84 -32.13
N TYR A 13 1.47 -2.61 -31.08
CA TYR A 13 1.72 -1.27 -30.56
C TYR A 13 3.21 -0.90 -30.46
N PHE A 14 4.10 -1.87 -30.39
CA PHE A 14 5.51 -1.65 -30.11
C PHE A 14 6.47 -2.21 -31.17
N GLY A 15 5.97 -2.74 -32.26
CA GLY A 15 6.78 -3.36 -33.32
C GLY A 15 7.84 -2.44 -33.98
N ALA A 16 7.78 -1.13 -33.71
CA ALA A 16 8.80 -0.18 -34.12
C ALA A 16 10.01 -0.11 -33.16
N TYR A 17 9.91 -0.70 -31.97
CA TYR A 17 10.98 -0.77 -30.99
C TYR A 17 11.70 -2.12 -31.04
N ALA A 18 12.95 -2.14 -30.61
CA ALA A 18 13.68 -3.40 -30.48
C ALA A 18 12.99 -4.29 -29.43
N LYS A 19 12.78 -5.57 -29.79
CA LYS A 19 12.06 -6.52 -28.92
C LYS A 19 12.76 -6.73 -27.58
N ASP A 20 14.08 -6.74 -27.57
CA ASP A 20 14.92 -6.83 -26.39
C ASP A 20 14.76 -5.62 -25.46
N GLU A 21 14.56 -4.43 -25.97
CA GLU A 21 14.26 -3.23 -25.19
C GLU A 21 12.87 -3.31 -24.53
N PHE A 22 11.88 -3.84 -25.27
CA PHE A 22 10.53 -4.05 -24.75
C PHE A 22 10.53 -5.12 -23.64
N ASP A 23 11.18 -6.27 -23.88
CA ASP A 23 11.29 -7.36 -22.92
C ASP A 23 12.03 -6.91 -21.66
N ALA A 24 13.13 -6.15 -21.80
CA ALA A 24 13.84 -5.57 -20.66
C ALA A 24 13.04 -4.53 -19.88
N ALA A 25 12.15 -3.78 -20.54
CA ALA A 25 11.23 -2.85 -19.87
C ALA A 25 10.14 -3.61 -19.09
N LEU A 26 9.64 -4.72 -19.65
CA LEU A 26 8.64 -5.58 -19.02
C LEU A 26 9.23 -6.27 -17.76
N GLU A 27 10.45 -6.80 -17.86
CA GLU A 27 11.16 -7.41 -16.74
C GLU A 27 11.41 -6.39 -15.62
N ARG A 28 11.88 -5.18 -15.97
CA ARG A 28 12.04 -4.08 -14.98
C ARG A 28 10.74 -3.75 -14.29
N ARG A 29 9.62 -3.67 -15.01
CA ARG A 29 8.30 -3.41 -14.42
C ARG A 29 7.89 -4.51 -13.43
N GLN A 30 8.10 -5.78 -13.79
CA GLN A 30 7.82 -6.91 -12.90
C GLN A 30 8.70 -6.90 -11.65
N GLN A 31 9.98 -6.56 -11.80
CA GLN A 31 10.92 -6.43 -10.70
C GLN A 31 10.51 -5.31 -9.74
N ASN A 32 10.16 -4.14 -10.25
CA ASN A 32 9.74 -2.98 -9.47
C ASN A 32 8.47 -3.27 -8.65
N ILE A 33 7.47 -3.95 -9.24
CA ILE A 33 6.26 -4.36 -8.54
C ILE A 33 6.61 -5.28 -7.35
N LYS A 34 7.51 -6.21 -7.56
CA LYS A 34 7.99 -7.11 -6.51
C LYS A 34 8.68 -6.33 -5.38
N GLU A 35 9.58 -5.41 -5.72
CA GLU A 35 10.28 -4.55 -4.78
C GLU A 35 9.31 -3.70 -3.94
N PHE A 36 8.27 -3.13 -4.55
CA PHE A 36 7.26 -2.35 -3.84
C PHE A 36 6.46 -3.19 -2.83
N THR A 37 6.08 -4.41 -3.20
CA THR A 37 5.42 -5.35 -2.30
C THR A 37 6.35 -5.75 -1.16
N GLU A 38 7.64 -5.96 -1.45
CA GLU A 38 8.67 -6.23 -0.44
C GLU A 38 8.85 -5.07 0.54
N ILE A 39 8.82 -3.81 0.07
CA ILE A 39 8.89 -2.62 0.94
C ILE A 39 7.72 -2.59 1.92
N LYS A 40 6.48 -2.80 1.46
CA LYS A 40 5.30 -2.86 2.35
C LYS A 40 5.45 -3.98 3.40
N GLN A 41 5.94 -5.13 3.00
CA GLN A 41 6.19 -6.25 3.90
C GLN A 41 7.29 -5.93 4.92
N MET A 42 8.37 -5.27 4.48
CA MET A 42 9.46 -4.83 5.37
C MET A 42 8.97 -3.81 6.40
N GLU A 43 8.14 -2.84 5.98
CA GLU A 43 7.53 -1.88 6.90
C GLU A 43 6.62 -2.56 7.92
N TYR A 44 5.74 -3.47 7.46
CA TYR A 44 4.87 -4.23 8.33
C TYR A 44 5.66 -5.04 9.36
N ASN A 45 6.71 -5.72 8.92
CA ASN A 45 7.60 -6.48 9.80
C ASN A 45 8.33 -5.57 10.80
N ALA A 46 8.82 -4.41 10.34
CA ALA A 46 9.48 -3.45 11.23
C ALA A 46 8.55 -2.91 12.32
N ILE A 47 7.27 -2.74 12.02
CA ILE A 47 6.26 -2.32 13.00
C ILE A 47 5.92 -3.46 13.94
N THR A 48 5.57 -4.63 13.41
CA THR A 48 5.09 -5.78 14.21
C THR A 48 6.18 -6.47 15.03
N HIS A 49 7.43 -6.34 14.61
CA HIS A 49 8.62 -6.89 15.31
C HIS A 49 9.55 -5.77 15.80
N HIS A 50 8.98 -4.61 16.16
CA HIS A 50 9.75 -3.42 16.56
C HIS A 50 10.69 -3.64 17.75
N ALA A 51 10.44 -4.65 18.58
CA ALA A 51 11.29 -5.02 19.69
C ALA A 51 12.54 -5.83 19.28
N ASP A 52 12.56 -6.42 18.09
CA ASP A 52 13.69 -7.18 17.60
C ASP A 52 14.92 -6.27 17.42
N PRO A 53 16.14 -6.75 17.76
CA PRO A 53 17.36 -5.95 17.68
C PRO A 53 17.61 -5.34 16.29
N VAL A 54 17.21 -6.03 15.22
CA VAL A 54 17.33 -5.56 13.84
C VAL A 54 16.57 -4.26 13.61
N TYR A 55 15.34 -4.16 14.13
CA TYR A 55 14.49 -2.97 13.99
C TYR A 55 14.70 -1.95 15.12
N ALA A 56 14.97 -2.42 16.35
CA ALA A 56 15.21 -1.57 17.50
C ALA A 56 16.47 -0.70 17.42
N SER A 57 17.39 -1.01 16.51
CA SER A 57 18.64 -0.25 16.32
C SER A 57 18.43 1.17 15.79
N ASN A 58 17.33 1.43 15.09
CA ASN A 58 17.06 2.70 14.40
C ASN A 58 16.19 3.69 15.20
N LYS A 59 16.35 3.75 16.51
CA LYS A 59 15.54 4.59 17.41
C LYS A 59 15.57 6.09 17.07
N LYS A 60 16.52 6.54 16.29
CA LYS A 60 16.59 7.93 15.83
C LYS A 60 15.46 8.27 14.87
N HIS A 61 15.02 7.30 14.04
CA HIS A 61 14.08 7.51 12.95
C HIS A 61 12.75 6.80 13.15
N PHE A 62 12.75 5.73 13.95
CA PHE A 62 11.56 4.95 14.24
C PHE A 62 11.53 4.51 15.70
N LYS A 63 10.42 4.77 16.39
CA LYS A 63 10.17 4.30 17.75
C LYS A 63 8.72 3.86 17.89
N ALA A 64 8.54 2.63 18.31
CA ALA A 64 7.23 2.01 18.48
C ALA A 64 7.14 1.31 19.83
N GLU A 65 5.95 1.29 20.42
CA GLU A 65 5.64 0.67 21.70
C GLU A 65 4.28 0.00 21.58
N GLU A 66 4.19 -1.27 21.99
CA GLU A 66 2.92 -1.99 21.99
C GLU A 66 2.13 -1.62 23.25
N ASP A 67 0.88 -1.23 23.06
CA ASP A 67 -0.04 -0.93 24.15
C ASP A 67 -0.93 -2.16 24.44
N PRO A 68 -1.22 -2.46 25.73
CA PRO A 68 -2.07 -3.58 26.07
C PRO A 68 -3.49 -3.36 25.55
N LEU A 69 -4.05 -4.40 24.94
CA LEU A 69 -5.44 -4.39 24.50
C LEU A 69 -6.38 -4.83 25.64
N PRO A 70 -7.51 -4.10 25.82
CA PRO A 70 -8.60 -4.60 26.65
C PRO A 70 -9.17 -5.92 26.12
N ASP A 71 -9.58 -6.82 26.99
CA ASP A 71 -10.07 -8.17 26.65
C ASP A 71 -11.20 -8.16 25.59
N TYR A 72 -12.09 -7.18 25.63
CA TYR A 72 -13.20 -7.08 24.69
C TYR A 72 -12.77 -6.71 23.26
N LEU A 73 -11.53 -6.25 23.05
CA LEU A 73 -10.96 -5.94 21.73
C LEU A 73 -10.14 -7.11 21.14
N LEU A 74 -9.68 -8.05 21.96
CA LEU A 74 -8.87 -9.19 21.51
C LEU A 74 -9.52 -10.04 20.42
N PRO A 75 -10.86 -10.22 20.37
CA PRO A 75 -11.48 -10.91 19.27
C PRO A 75 -11.30 -10.21 17.91
N TYR A 76 -11.13 -8.91 17.89
CA TYR A 76 -11.08 -8.11 16.65
C TYR A 76 -9.68 -7.70 16.23
N PHE A 77 -8.82 -7.44 17.22
CA PHE A 77 -7.47 -6.93 17.00
C PHE A 77 -6.44 -7.83 17.68
N LYS A 78 -5.33 -8.04 16.99
CA LYS A 78 -4.21 -8.81 17.51
C LYS A 78 -3.32 -7.95 18.40
N ARG A 79 -3.07 -6.71 17.97
CA ARG A 79 -2.28 -5.73 18.73
C ARG A 79 -2.55 -4.31 18.30
N VAL A 80 -2.21 -3.36 19.17
CA VAL A 80 -2.14 -1.94 18.87
C VAL A 80 -0.74 -1.46 19.24
N ILE A 81 -0.09 -0.79 18.28
CA ILE A 81 1.29 -0.31 18.43
C ILE A 81 1.27 1.20 18.24
N ARG A 82 1.67 1.92 19.27
CA ARG A 82 1.85 3.36 19.24
C ARG A 82 3.22 3.67 18.66
N ILE A 83 3.26 4.45 17.59
CA ILE A 83 4.47 4.92 16.96
C ILE A 83 4.71 6.36 17.41
N THR A 84 5.69 6.54 18.28
CA THR A 84 6.02 7.84 18.88
C THR A 84 7.07 8.60 18.09
N ARG A 85 7.66 7.97 17.08
CA ARG A 85 8.55 8.59 16.12
C ARG A 85 8.51 7.84 14.81
N LEU A 86 8.14 8.56 13.75
CA LEU A 86 8.14 8.07 12.39
C LEU A 86 8.83 9.10 11.50
N ARG A 87 9.88 8.69 10.78
CA ARG A 87 10.52 9.51 9.75
C ARG A 87 9.97 9.07 8.40
N GLU A 88 9.42 10.01 7.66
CA GLU A 88 8.98 9.84 6.29
C GLU A 88 9.82 10.72 5.37
N VAL A 89 10.25 10.19 4.23
CA VAL A 89 10.86 10.97 3.16
C VAL A 89 9.89 11.03 1.99
N ARG A 90 9.39 12.22 1.68
CA ARG A 90 8.46 12.47 0.58
C ARG A 90 9.24 12.95 -0.63
N VAL A 91 9.10 12.25 -1.73
CA VAL A 91 9.80 12.57 -2.97
C VAL A 91 8.78 13.00 -4.03
N LEU A 92 9.01 14.16 -4.65
CA LEU A 92 8.20 14.64 -5.76
C LEU A 92 8.76 14.08 -7.08
N LEU A 93 8.06 13.10 -7.65
CA LEU A 93 8.43 12.44 -8.90
C LEU A 93 8.06 13.31 -10.12
N GLY A 94 6.88 13.92 -10.11
CA GLY A 94 6.33 14.65 -11.24
C GLY A 94 4.89 15.06 -11.02
N PHE A 95 4.20 15.37 -12.11
CA PHE A 95 2.83 15.85 -12.11
C PHE A 95 1.96 15.03 -13.07
N THR A 96 0.72 14.78 -12.69
CA THR A 96 -0.35 14.34 -13.59
C THR A 96 -1.31 15.50 -13.80
N ARG A 97 -2.01 15.54 -14.94
CA ARG A 97 -2.92 16.65 -15.25
C ARG A 97 -4.39 16.24 -15.22
N VAL A 98 -4.73 15.12 -15.81
CA VAL A 98 -6.13 14.69 -16.01
C VAL A 98 -6.39 13.37 -15.30
N ASP A 99 -5.57 12.37 -15.56
CA ASP A 99 -5.75 11.05 -15.01
C ASP A 99 -4.94 10.88 -13.72
N ALA A 100 -5.58 10.30 -12.71
CA ALA A 100 -4.90 9.94 -11.48
C ALA A 100 -3.79 8.90 -11.77
N PRO A 101 -2.65 8.98 -11.08
CA PRO A 101 -1.61 7.96 -11.20
C PRO A 101 -2.12 6.63 -10.63
N ASP A 102 -1.64 5.52 -11.18
CA ASP A 102 -1.86 4.20 -10.58
C ASP A 102 -1.15 4.15 -9.22
N PRO A 103 -1.87 3.98 -8.10
CA PRO A 103 -1.26 3.99 -6.77
C PRO A 103 -0.30 2.83 -6.52
N ASP A 104 -0.39 1.77 -7.33
CA ASP A 104 0.40 0.55 -7.19
C ASP A 104 1.45 0.37 -8.32
N ALA A 105 1.57 1.35 -9.25
CA ALA A 105 2.54 1.28 -10.34
C ALA A 105 3.79 2.14 -10.07
N ASP A 106 4.96 1.57 -10.33
CA ASP A 106 6.24 2.27 -10.19
C ASP A 106 6.52 3.19 -11.37
N GLU A 107 6.16 2.78 -12.58
CA GLU A 107 6.26 3.62 -13.77
C GLU A 107 4.87 4.13 -14.17
N GLN A 108 4.70 5.43 -14.07
CA GLN A 108 3.47 6.12 -14.42
C GLN A 108 3.59 6.68 -15.84
N THR A 109 2.81 6.16 -16.76
CA THR A 109 2.82 6.62 -18.16
C THR A 109 2.24 8.02 -18.33
N ASN A 110 1.40 8.46 -17.40
CA ASN A 110 0.72 9.76 -17.40
C ASN A 110 1.41 10.82 -16.54
N ILE A 111 2.56 10.51 -15.92
CA ILE A 111 3.35 11.49 -15.14
C ILE A 111 4.32 12.25 -16.03
N VAL A 112 4.32 13.56 -15.88
CA VAL A 112 5.40 14.41 -16.37
C VAL A 112 6.47 14.49 -15.30
N TYR A 113 7.57 13.74 -15.49
CA TYR A 113 8.68 13.69 -14.55
C TYR A 113 9.47 15.00 -14.52
N LEU A 114 9.90 15.44 -13.33
CA LEU A 114 10.65 16.69 -13.14
C LEU A 114 12.04 16.68 -13.77
N ASN A 115 12.64 15.51 -13.91
CA ASN A 115 14.01 15.35 -14.43
C ASN A 115 14.07 14.73 -15.83
N LYS A 116 12.97 14.75 -16.58
CA LYS A 116 12.91 14.21 -17.94
C LYS A 116 13.97 14.90 -18.83
N GLY A 117 14.88 14.11 -19.42
CA GLY A 117 15.92 14.60 -20.32
C GLY A 117 17.18 15.18 -19.66
N LYS A 118 17.31 15.11 -18.34
CA LYS A 118 18.52 15.52 -17.61
C LYS A 118 19.47 14.35 -17.38
N THR A 119 20.77 14.60 -17.51
CA THR A 119 21.83 13.62 -17.24
C THR A 119 21.93 13.27 -15.76
N GLU A 120 21.67 14.23 -14.87
CA GLU A 120 21.67 14.02 -13.43
C GLU A 120 20.26 13.70 -12.94
N LYS A 121 20.11 12.53 -12.32
CA LYS A 121 18.85 12.07 -11.72
C LYS A 121 18.76 12.56 -10.27
N TRP A 122 18.16 13.73 -10.06
CA TRP A 122 17.80 14.21 -8.74
C TRP A 122 16.32 14.52 -8.66
N LEU A 123 15.73 14.35 -7.48
CA LEU A 123 14.32 14.64 -7.23
C LEU A 123 14.22 15.50 -5.96
N PRO A 124 13.32 16.50 -5.95
CA PRO A 124 13.01 17.22 -4.73
C PRO A 124 12.46 16.26 -3.68
N ALA A 125 13.00 16.33 -2.49
CA ALA A 125 12.53 15.52 -1.37
C ALA A 125 12.42 16.36 -0.10
N ALA A 126 11.42 16.04 0.75
CA ALA A 126 11.25 16.63 2.05
C ALA A 126 11.25 15.53 3.12
N GLU A 127 12.02 15.73 4.18
CA GLU A 127 12.00 14.88 5.37
C GLU A 127 10.93 15.40 6.32
N VAL A 128 10.02 14.52 6.73
CA VAL A 128 8.93 14.83 7.66
C VAL A 128 9.01 13.86 8.83
N HIS A 129 8.70 14.36 10.01
CA HIS A 129 8.60 13.55 11.22
C HIS A 129 7.18 13.58 11.74
N GLY A 130 6.68 12.42 12.11
CA GLY A 130 5.32 12.25 12.61
C GLY A 130 5.26 11.22 13.72
N GLU A 131 4.05 10.98 14.14
CA GLU A 131 3.65 9.94 15.09
C GLU A 131 2.40 9.24 14.57
N GLY A 132 2.05 8.10 15.16
CA GLY A 132 0.88 7.36 14.68
C GLY A 132 0.49 6.20 15.56
N VAL A 133 -0.53 5.50 15.11
CA VAL A 133 -0.99 4.25 15.69
C VAL A 133 -1.14 3.20 14.60
N PHE A 134 -0.56 2.04 14.84
CA PHE A 134 -0.74 0.87 14.01
C PHE A 134 -1.66 -0.12 14.72
N ILE A 135 -2.64 -0.64 13.98
CA ILE A 135 -3.64 -1.59 14.47
C ILE A 135 -3.54 -2.83 13.60
N GLU A 136 -3.16 -3.96 14.20
CA GLU A 136 -3.17 -5.27 13.56
C GLU A 136 -4.49 -5.97 13.85
N PHE A 137 -5.19 -6.36 12.79
CA PHE A 137 -6.44 -7.09 12.91
C PHE A 137 -6.21 -8.55 13.28
N ASN A 138 -7.16 -9.13 14.01
CA ASN A 138 -7.20 -10.55 14.23
C ASN A 138 -7.70 -11.25 12.96
N ARG A 139 -6.78 -11.88 12.26
CA ARG A 139 -7.03 -12.51 10.98
C ARG A 139 -8.00 -13.68 11.07
N ASP A 140 -7.87 -14.50 12.13
CA ASP A 140 -8.75 -15.64 12.32
C ASP A 140 -10.22 -15.23 12.44
N SER A 141 -10.47 -14.08 13.06
CA SER A 141 -11.81 -13.50 13.18
C SER A 141 -12.33 -12.95 11.85
N ILE A 142 -11.47 -12.32 11.05
CA ILE A 142 -11.85 -11.87 9.70
C ILE A 142 -12.14 -13.08 8.81
N ASP A 143 -11.32 -14.12 8.85
CA ASP A 143 -11.52 -15.35 8.08
C ASP A 143 -12.79 -16.10 8.54
N ALA A 144 -13.08 -16.10 9.85
CA ALA A 144 -14.32 -16.64 10.38
C ALA A 144 -15.55 -15.85 9.89
N TRP A 145 -15.45 -14.52 9.87
CA TRP A 145 -16.49 -13.63 9.32
C TRP A 145 -16.77 -13.89 7.85
N LEU A 146 -15.75 -14.15 7.03
CA LEU A 146 -15.91 -14.47 5.61
C LEU A 146 -16.45 -15.89 5.32
N ARG A 147 -16.56 -16.76 6.34
CA ARG A 147 -17.20 -18.07 6.19
C ARG A 147 -18.72 -17.97 6.05
N ASP A 148 -19.32 -16.84 6.40
CA ASP A 148 -20.69 -16.55 6.07
C ASP A 148 -20.85 -16.55 4.53
N PRO A 149 -21.80 -17.35 3.97
CA PRO A 149 -21.92 -17.50 2.52
C PRO A 149 -22.24 -16.19 1.78
N GLU A 150 -23.01 -15.30 2.39
CA GLU A 150 -23.38 -14.02 1.78
C GLU A 150 -22.16 -13.08 1.74
N LEU A 151 -21.40 -13.04 2.84
CA LEU A 151 -20.18 -12.25 2.93
C LEU A 151 -19.06 -12.81 2.05
N GLY A 152 -18.94 -14.13 1.96
CA GLY A 152 -18.01 -14.79 1.04
C GLY A 152 -18.31 -14.47 -0.41
N ALA A 153 -19.59 -14.52 -0.83
CA ALA A 153 -20.01 -14.14 -2.17
C ALA A 153 -19.78 -12.66 -2.45
N LEU A 154 -20.05 -11.79 -1.46
CA LEU A 154 -19.77 -10.35 -1.56
C LEU A 154 -18.27 -10.08 -1.71
N SER A 155 -17.43 -10.80 -0.97
CA SER A 155 -15.96 -10.68 -1.06
C SER A 155 -15.45 -11.02 -2.45
N GLN A 156 -15.94 -12.11 -3.03
CA GLN A 156 -15.60 -12.50 -4.41
C GLN A 156 -16.04 -11.44 -5.42
N LYS A 157 -17.23 -10.86 -5.23
CA LYS A 157 -17.74 -9.80 -6.09
C LYS A 157 -16.84 -8.56 -6.02
N TYR A 158 -16.42 -8.13 -4.83
CA TYR A 158 -15.48 -7.01 -4.69
C TYR A 158 -14.15 -7.28 -5.39
N ALA A 159 -13.58 -8.46 -5.19
CA ALA A 159 -12.32 -8.85 -5.85
C ALA A 159 -12.45 -8.82 -7.38
N GLN A 160 -13.56 -9.33 -7.90
CA GLN A 160 -13.82 -9.32 -9.34
C GLN A 160 -14.01 -7.90 -9.89
N CYS A 161 -14.83 -7.08 -9.23
CA CYS A 161 -15.04 -5.68 -9.65
C CYS A 161 -13.71 -4.87 -9.61
N TYR A 162 -12.88 -5.10 -8.59
CA TYR A 162 -11.58 -4.45 -8.51
C TYR A 162 -10.64 -4.88 -9.64
N LYS A 163 -10.63 -6.17 -9.97
CA LYS A 163 -9.87 -6.70 -11.10
C LYS A 163 -10.31 -6.06 -12.42
N GLU A 164 -11.63 -6.05 -12.70
CA GLU A 164 -12.19 -5.43 -13.91
C GLU A 164 -11.88 -3.94 -13.99
N PHE A 165 -11.94 -3.24 -12.86
CA PHE A 165 -11.56 -1.83 -12.78
C PHE A 165 -10.09 -1.62 -13.14
N CYS A 166 -9.17 -2.40 -12.56
CA CYS A 166 -7.75 -2.32 -12.89
C CYS A 166 -7.48 -2.64 -14.37
N GLU A 167 -8.13 -3.67 -14.91
CA GLU A 167 -8.05 -4.03 -16.33
C GLU A 167 -8.53 -2.88 -17.23
N SER A 168 -9.62 -2.20 -16.86
CA SER A 168 -10.17 -1.05 -17.61
C SER A 168 -9.23 0.17 -17.61
N LYS A 169 -8.35 0.26 -16.62
CA LYS A 169 -7.34 1.32 -16.46
C LYS A 169 -5.95 0.89 -16.95
N GLU A 170 -5.82 -0.32 -17.43
CA GLU A 170 -4.52 -0.93 -17.77
C GLU A 170 -3.54 -0.99 -16.59
N TRP A 171 -4.07 -1.01 -15.37
CA TRP A 171 -3.29 -1.10 -14.15
C TRP A 171 -2.87 -2.54 -13.85
N THR A 172 -1.69 -2.69 -13.28
CA THR A 172 -1.22 -4.00 -12.83
C THR A 172 -1.83 -4.34 -11.48
N VAL A 173 -2.51 -5.49 -11.41
CA VAL A 173 -3.06 -6.01 -10.16
C VAL A 173 -1.95 -6.73 -9.40
N THR A 174 -1.50 -6.16 -8.29
CA THR A 174 -0.51 -6.78 -7.38
C THR A 174 -1.19 -7.65 -6.32
N THR A 175 -2.30 -7.17 -5.76
CA THR A 175 -3.10 -7.87 -4.76
C THR A 175 -4.57 -7.57 -5.00
N LEU A 176 -5.41 -8.63 -5.11
CA LEU A 176 -6.84 -8.46 -5.28
C LEU A 176 -7.46 -7.88 -4.00
N ARG A 177 -8.13 -6.73 -4.12
CA ARG A 177 -8.83 -6.09 -3.02
C ARG A 177 -10.22 -6.68 -2.86
N ASP A 178 -10.41 -7.45 -1.82
CA ASP A 178 -11.66 -8.11 -1.46
C ASP A 178 -12.36 -7.41 -0.27
N ALA A 179 -13.37 -8.05 0.33
CA ALA A 179 -14.10 -7.50 1.47
C ALA A 179 -13.21 -7.22 2.68
N ARG A 180 -12.11 -7.94 2.87
CA ARG A 180 -11.14 -7.69 3.96
C ARG A 180 -10.48 -6.32 3.79
N TYR A 181 -10.07 -5.99 2.57
CA TYR A 181 -9.52 -4.68 2.25
C TYR A 181 -10.55 -3.58 2.51
N VAL A 182 -11.80 -3.78 2.05
CA VAL A 182 -12.88 -2.81 2.26
C VAL A 182 -13.16 -2.60 3.75
N LEU A 183 -13.15 -3.67 4.55
CA LEU A 183 -13.29 -3.60 6.01
C LEU A 183 -12.20 -2.74 6.63
N MET A 184 -10.94 -3.03 6.34
CA MET A 184 -9.79 -2.29 6.91
C MET A 184 -9.78 -0.83 6.48
N HIS A 185 -10.05 -0.55 5.21
CA HIS A 185 -10.11 0.81 4.68
C HIS A 185 -11.27 1.61 5.30
N THR A 186 -12.46 1.01 5.39
CA THR A 186 -13.61 1.64 6.05
C THR A 186 -13.33 1.93 7.52
N PHE A 187 -12.74 0.96 8.23
CA PHE A 187 -12.34 1.13 9.61
C PHE A 187 -11.34 2.30 9.76
N ALA A 188 -10.32 2.38 8.89
CA ALA A 188 -9.35 3.46 8.90
C ALA A 188 -10.03 4.84 8.78
N HIS A 189 -10.91 5.01 7.80
CA HIS A 189 -11.65 6.26 7.61
C HIS A 189 -12.55 6.62 8.79
N LEU A 190 -13.25 5.65 9.37
CA LEU A 190 -14.08 5.88 10.55
C LEU A 190 -13.23 6.31 11.75
N LEU A 191 -12.07 5.68 11.93
CA LEU A 191 -11.15 6.01 13.01
C LEU A 191 -10.50 7.39 12.80
N ILE A 192 -10.09 7.74 11.59
CA ILE A 192 -9.60 9.09 11.24
C ILE A 192 -10.67 10.14 11.61
N LYS A 193 -11.92 9.89 11.22
CA LYS A 193 -13.02 10.80 11.55
C LYS A 193 -13.19 10.95 13.06
N GLN A 194 -13.17 9.85 13.80
CA GLN A 194 -13.31 9.87 15.27
C GLN A 194 -12.12 10.57 15.94
N MET A 195 -10.90 10.30 15.49
CA MET A 195 -9.69 10.97 16.00
C MET A 195 -9.73 12.47 15.72
N SER A 196 -10.13 12.87 14.52
CA SER A 196 -10.28 14.28 14.17
C SER A 196 -11.28 15.00 15.08
N MET A 197 -12.42 14.36 15.39
CA MET A 197 -13.43 14.93 16.28
C MET A 197 -12.98 15.01 17.74
N SER A 198 -12.23 14.02 18.22
CA SER A 198 -11.83 13.93 19.63
C SER A 198 -10.56 14.70 19.96
N SER A 199 -9.63 14.83 19.03
CA SER A 199 -8.31 15.45 19.24
C SER A 199 -8.14 16.82 18.61
N GLY A 200 -9.11 17.24 17.77
CA GLY A 200 -9.06 18.53 17.06
C GLY A 200 -8.09 18.58 15.89
N TYR A 201 -7.46 17.46 15.52
CA TYR A 201 -6.66 17.38 14.30
C TYR A 201 -7.56 17.51 13.07
N SER A 202 -7.08 18.20 12.03
CA SER A 202 -7.75 18.14 10.74
C SER A 202 -7.69 16.70 10.20
N SER A 203 -8.79 16.20 9.68
CA SER A 203 -8.81 14.88 9.02
C SER A 203 -7.82 14.79 7.85
N SER A 204 -7.48 15.92 7.22
CA SER A 204 -6.48 16.01 6.16
C SER A 204 -5.02 15.94 6.67
N ALA A 205 -4.80 16.08 7.98
CA ALA A 205 -3.47 15.93 8.58
C ALA A 205 -3.15 14.47 8.92
N ILE A 206 -4.18 13.63 9.07
CA ILE A 206 -4.02 12.22 9.38
C ILE A 206 -4.01 11.43 8.08
N ARG A 207 -2.96 10.63 7.89
CA ARG A 207 -2.78 9.74 6.76
C ARG A 207 -3.05 8.31 7.14
N GLU A 208 -3.44 7.52 6.16
CA GLU A 208 -3.59 6.08 6.31
C GLU A 208 -2.60 5.32 5.44
N ARG A 209 -2.15 4.19 5.95
CA ARG A 209 -1.42 3.20 5.18
C ARG A 209 -1.96 1.81 5.52
N ILE A 210 -2.50 1.14 4.51
CA ILE A 210 -3.12 -0.17 4.66
C ILE A 210 -2.11 -1.24 4.28
N TYR A 211 -1.87 -2.16 5.20
CA TYR A 211 -1.07 -3.36 5.00
C TYR A 211 -2.04 -4.53 4.81
N PHE A 212 -2.21 -4.93 3.57
CA PHE A 212 -3.13 -5.94 3.15
C PHE A 212 -2.44 -6.96 2.24
N GLY A 213 -2.61 -8.24 2.51
CA GLY A 213 -2.01 -9.34 1.75
C GLY A 213 -2.13 -10.65 2.50
N ASP A 214 -1.43 -11.67 2.01
CA ASP A 214 -1.49 -13.01 2.63
C ASP A 214 -0.90 -13.03 4.04
N ASP A 215 0.12 -12.23 4.30
CA ASP A 215 0.79 -12.16 5.60
C ASP A 215 0.60 -10.81 6.32
N MET A 216 -0.19 -9.90 5.75
CA MET A 216 -0.41 -8.56 6.29
C MET A 216 -1.89 -8.29 6.54
N SER A 217 -2.23 -7.81 7.73
CA SER A 217 -3.61 -7.43 8.09
C SER A 217 -3.58 -6.28 9.09
N GLY A 218 -3.27 -5.07 8.63
CA GLY A 218 -3.12 -3.93 9.52
C GLY A 218 -3.33 -2.57 8.87
N VAL A 219 -3.54 -1.57 9.70
CA VAL A 219 -3.69 -0.17 9.32
C VAL A 219 -2.78 0.69 10.18
N LEU A 220 -1.98 1.53 9.53
CA LEU A 220 -1.23 2.60 10.18
C LEU A 220 -1.94 3.92 9.91
N LEU A 221 -2.30 4.64 10.97
CA LEU A 221 -2.75 6.03 10.92
C LEU A 221 -1.63 6.90 11.50
N TYR A 222 -1.24 7.94 10.77
CA TYR A 222 -0.10 8.78 11.16
C TYR A 222 -0.23 10.23 10.67
N THR A 223 0.52 11.13 11.25
CA THR A 223 0.56 12.56 10.92
C THR A 223 1.83 12.98 10.19
#